data_d271bec825cba560668320041306f5e1
#
_entry.id   d271bec825cba560668320041306f5e1
#
_cell.length_a   1.000
_cell.length_b   1.000
_cell.length_c   1.000
_cell.angle_alpha   90.00
_cell.angle_beta   90.00
_cell.angle_gamma   90.00
#
_symmetry.space_group_name_H-M   'P 1'
#
loop_
_entity.id
_entity.type
_entity.pdbx_description
1 polymer ?
#
loop_
_entity_poly.entity_id
_entity_poly.type
_entity_poly.pdbx_seq_one_letter_code
_entity_poly.pdbx_strand_id
1 'polypeptide(L)'
;MTASPHTVSDVMTHTAVAVGSRASYKEIVELMNQWKVSALPVLAGEGRVIGVVSEADLLPKEEYRVDDEVPRDRPLAGTAKAGAVYAEDLMSSPAVTVHADASIAEAARIMARRHVKRLPVVDGLGLLERVVSRSDLLKVFLRSDEDMAAEIRTTVLPTLPATARVDVAVEDGVVTLVGELRDRALLPLLARATRAVEGVVDIRVDLRSPEAIAR
;
A
#
# COMPACT_ATOMS: atom_id res chain seq x y z
N MET A 1 21.76 -4.96 13.77
CA MET A 1 21.24 -3.91 12.88
C MET A 1 19.79 -4.26 12.66
N THR A 2 18.86 -3.48 13.17
CA THR A 2 17.42 -3.66 12.86
C THR A 2 17.25 -3.42 11.37
N ALA A 3 16.71 -4.38 10.64
CA ALA A 3 16.31 -4.14 9.25
C ALA A 3 15.36 -2.94 9.25
N SER A 4 15.67 -1.91 8.48
CA SER A 4 14.75 -0.78 8.33
C SER A 4 13.50 -1.30 7.62
N PRO A 5 12.30 -0.92 8.07
CA PRO A 5 11.07 -1.31 7.38
C PRO A 5 11.15 -0.82 5.92
N HIS A 6 10.63 -1.62 4.99
CA HIS A 6 10.56 -1.21 3.60
C HIS A 6 9.74 0.07 3.45
N THR A 7 10.25 0.96 2.64
CA THR A 7 9.61 2.23 2.33
C THR A 7 8.85 2.14 1.00
N VAL A 8 8.07 3.15 0.69
CA VAL A 8 7.39 3.27 -0.60
C VAL A 8 8.39 3.22 -1.75
N SER A 9 9.61 3.80 -1.55
CA SER A 9 10.67 3.78 -2.59
C SER A 9 11.13 2.38 -2.99
N ASP A 10 11.06 1.41 -2.09
CA ASP A 10 11.53 0.05 -2.36
C ASP A 10 10.57 -0.74 -3.27
N VAL A 11 9.28 -0.36 -3.29
CA VAL A 11 8.23 -1.10 -4.00
C VAL A 11 7.55 -0.31 -5.11
N MET A 12 7.68 1.03 -5.13
CA MET A 12 7.02 1.90 -6.11
C MET A 12 7.41 1.57 -7.55
N THR A 13 6.52 1.85 -8.49
CA THR A 13 6.76 1.61 -9.91
C THR A 13 7.81 2.59 -10.47
N HIS A 14 8.81 2.08 -11.19
CA HIS A 14 9.90 2.90 -11.73
C HIS A 14 9.46 3.87 -12.83
N THR A 15 8.37 3.60 -13.54
CA THR A 15 7.84 4.47 -14.59
C THR A 15 6.55 5.13 -14.10
N ALA A 16 6.57 6.45 -13.96
CA ALA A 16 5.37 7.23 -13.68
C ALA A 16 4.79 7.76 -15.00
N VAL A 17 3.55 7.39 -15.30
CA VAL A 17 2.77 7.96 -16.38
C VAL A 17 1.80 8.97 -15.79
N ALA A 18 1.75 10.16 -16.33
CA ALA A 18 0.90 11.25 -15.87
C ALA A 18 0.36 12.03 -17.07
N VAL A 19 -0.63 12.89 -16.84
CA VAL A 19 -1.21 13.78 -17.85
C VAL A 19 -1.13 15.23 -17.39
N GLY A 20 -1.08 16.15 -18.35
CA GLY A 20 -1.24 17.58 -18.06
C GLY A 20 -2.68 17.94 -17.74
N SER A 21 -2.91 19.07 -17.07
CA SER A 21 -4.27 19.54 -16.69
C SER A 21 -5.21 19.69 -17.88
N ARG A 22 -4.68 20.00 -19.06
CA ARG A 22 -5.43 20.17 -20.32
C ARG A 22 -5.47 18.92 -21.20
N ALA A 23 -5.00 17.77 -20.71
CA ALA A 23 -5.14 16.52 -21.44
C ALA A 23 -6.62 16.21 -21.71
N SER A 24 -6.93 15.83 -22.96
CA SER A 24 -8.30 15.52 -23.35
C SER A 24 -8.77 14.18 -22.79
N TYR A 25 -10.08 14.01 -22.69
CA TYR A 25 -10.69 12.73 -22.29
C TYR A 25 -10.13 11.53 -23.08
N LYS A 26 -10.01 11.68 -24.41
CA LYS A 26 -9.52 10.61 -25.28
C LYS A 26 -8.04 10.28 -25.00
N GLU A 27 -7.21 11.29 -24.84
CA GLU A 27 -5.79 11.13 -24.49
C GLU A 27 -5.63 10.38 -23.15
N ILE A 28 -6.46 10.71 -22.14
CA ILE A 28 -6.45 10.02 -20.85
C ILE A 28 -6.76 8.53 -21.03
N VAL A 29 -7.82 8.20 -21.79
CA VAL A 29 -8.22 6.82 -22.06
C VAL A 29 -7.16 6.06 -22.84
N GLU A 30 -6.56 6.69 -23.85
CA GLU A 30 -5.49 6.10 -24.67
C GLU A 30 -4.27 5.77 -23.79
N LEU A 31 -3.83 6.70 -22.93
CA LEU A 31 -2.72 6.47 -22.01
C LEU A 31 -3.03 5.38 -20.98
N MET A 32 -4.23 5.38 -20.39
CA MET A 32 -4.64 4.30 -19.46
C MET A 32 -4.58 2.93 -20.15
N ASN A 33 -5.08 2.84 -21.39
CA ASN A 33 -5.07 1.58 -22.15
C ASN A 33 -3.64 1.18 -22.55
N GLN A 34 -2.83 2.12 -23.03
CA GLN A 34 -1.44 1.87 -23.46
C GLN A 34 -0.58 1.34 -22.32
N TRP A 35 -0.68 1.97 -21.15
CA TRP A 35 0.15 1.65 -19.98
C TRP A 35 -0.50 0.67 -19.01
N LYS A 36 -1.71 0.19 -19.33
CA LYS A 36 -2.47 -0.76 -18.48
C LYS A 36 -2.64 -0.25 -17.04
N VAL A 37 -2.93 1.04 -16.90
CA VAL A 37 -3.15 1.69 -15.62
C VAL A 37 -4.59 2.18 -15.50
N SER A 38 -5.15 2.14 -14.29
CA SER A 38 -6.54 2.53 -13.99
C SER A 38 -6.66 3.95 -13.42
N ALA A 39 -5.56 4.68 -13.30
CA ALA A 39 -5.55 6.08 -12.88
C ALA A 39 -4.23 6.74 -13.25
N LEU A 40 -4.28 8.04 -13.50
CA LEU A 40 -3.14 8.88 -13.86
C LEU A 40 -3.09 10.12 -12.96
N PRO A 41 -1.91 10.49 -12.42
CA PRO A 41 -1.70 11.79 -11.83
C PRO A 41 -1.93 12.90 -12.86
N VAL A 42 -2.55 13.99 -12.42
CA VAL A 42 -2.73 15.20 -13.22
C VAL A 42 -1.73 16.24 -12.74
N LEU A 43 -0.96 16.78 -13.68
CA LEU A 43 0.14 17.69 -13.39
C LEU A 43 -0.17 19.11 -13.87
N ALA A 44 0.31 20.10 -13.12
CA ALA A 44 0.38 21.48 -13.53
C ALA A 44 1.82 22.00 -13.46
N GLY A 45 2.15 22.98 -14.30
CA GLY A 45 3.47 23.61 -14.35
C GLY A 45 4.59 22.61 -14.56
N GLU A 46 5.63 22.66 -13.74
CA GLU A 46 6.85 21.86 -13.85
C GLU A 46 6.74 20.45 -13.23
N GLY A 47 5.56 19.85 -13.20
CA GLY A 47 5.37 18.48 -12.70
C GLY A 47 4.72 18.38 -11.33
N ARG A 48 4.12 19.46 -10.82
CA ARG A 48 3.36 19.46 -9.56
C ARG A 48 2.07 18.65 -9.71
N VAL A 49 1.84 17.74 -8.81
CA VAL A 49 0.61 16.93 -8.76
C VAL A 49 -0.54 17.79 -8.20
N ILE A 50 -1.59 17.98 -9.01
CA ILE A 50 -2.78 18.77 -8.63
C ILE A 50 -4.01 17.90 -8.40
N GLY A 51 -4.06 16.72 -9.00
CA GLY A 51 -5.18 15.79 -8.89
C GLY A 51 -4.80 14.40 -9.41
N VAL A 52 -5.79 13.53 -9.41
CA VAL A 52 -5.71 12.20 -10.01
C VAL A 52 -6.98 11.96 -10.81
N VAL A 53 -6.87 11.51 -12.04
CA VAL A 53 -8.00 11.04 -12.85
C VAL A 53 -7.96 9.51 -12.92
N SER A 54 -9.09 8.87 -12.67
CA SER A 54 -9.25 7.42 -12.65
C SER A 54 -10.34 6.95 -13.61
N GLU A 55 -10.40 5.65 -13.91
CA GLU A 55 -11.50 5.06 -14.68
C GLU A 55 -12.88 5.42 -14.09
N ALA A 56 -12.99 5.45 -12.75
CA ALA A 56 -14.24 5.83 -12.08
C ALA A 56 -14.66 7.28 -12.34
N ASP A 57 -13.71 8.17 -12.63
CA ASP A 57 -13.99 9.57 -12.99
C ASP A 57 -14.44 9.72 -14.45
N LEU A 58 -14.14 8.72 -15.29
CA LEU A 58 -14.47 8.70 -16.71
C LEU A 58 -15.85 8.05 -17.00
N LEU A 59 -16.23 7.04 -16.20
CA LEU A 59 -17.47 6.28 -16.37
C LEU A 59 -18.76 7.14 -16.40
N PRO A 60 -18.91 8.23 -15.63
CA PRO A 60 -20.09 9.07 -15.68
C PRO A 60 -20.44 9.55 -17.09
N LYS A 61 -19.46 9.75 -17.97
CA LYS A 61 -19.72 10.16 -19.34
C LYS A 61 -20.53 9.12 -20.12
N GLU A 62 -20.31 7.84 -19.89
CA GLU A 62 -21.06 6.75 -20.53
C GLU A 62 -22.39 6.49 -19.82
N GLU A 63 -22.44 6.60 -18.48
CA GLU A 63 -23.66 6.45 -17.70
C GLU A 63 -24.75 7.47 -18.08
N TYR A 64 -24.34 8.71 -18.39
CA TYR A 64 -25.26 9.80 -18.75
C TYR A 64 -25.54 9.90 -20.24
N ARG A 65 -24.94 9.03 -21.08
CA ARG A 65 -25.10 9.08 -22.53
C ARG A 65 -26.45 8.49 -23.02
N VAL A 66 -27.05 7.62 -22.22
CA VAL A 66 -28.25 6.84 -22.62
C VAL A 66 -29.54 7.40 -22.00
N ASP A 67 -29.45 8.18 -20.91
CA ASP A 67 -30.62 8.69 -20.20
C ASP A 67 -30.85 10.17 -20.50
N ASP A 68 -31.83 10.46 -21.39
CA ASP A 68 -32.43 11.81 -21.55
C ASP A 68 -33.22 12.27 -20.29
N GLU A 69 -33.51 11.35 -19.34
CA GLU A 69 -34.14 11.64 -18.05
C GLU A 69 -33.10 11.50 -16.92
N VAL A 70 -32.49 12.62 -16.52
CA VAL A 70 -31.60 12.68 -15.35
C VAL A 70 -32.43 12.42 -14.08
N PRO A 71 -32.24 11.29 -13.36
CA PRO A 71 -32.90 11.06 -12.07
C PRO A 71 -32.52 12.15 -11.07
N ARG A 72 -33.53 12.72 -10.37
CA ARG A 72 -33.38 13.87 -9.45
C ARG A 72 -32.52 13.59 -8.20
N ASP A 73 -32.15 12.33 -7.95
CA ASP A 73 -31.42 11.89 -6.74
C ASP A 73 -29.91 11.60 -6.99
N ARG A 74 -29.36 11.96 -8.17
CA ARG A 74 -27.93 11.71 -8.45
C ARG A 74 -27.01 12.81 -7.93
N PRO A 75 -25.78 12.43 -7.45
CA PRO A 75 -24.81 13.42 -6.95
C PRO A 75 -24.42 14.42 -8.05
N LEU A 76 -24.49 15.72 -7.75
CA LEU A 76 -24.11 16.82 -8.65
C LEU A 76 -22.69 16.69 -9.23
N ALA A 77 -21.79 16.03 -8.50
CA ALA A 77 -20.41 15.77 -8.95
C ALA A 77 -20.33 14.84 -10.17
N GLY A 78 -21.24 13.86 -10.30
CA GLY A 78 -21.28 12.95 -11.44
C GLY A 78 -21.74 13.63 -12.74
N THR A 79 -22.73 14.51 -12.64
CA THR A 79 -23.24 15.27 -13.80
C THR A 79 -22.22 16.27 -14.34
N ALA A 80 -21.44 16.93 -13.44
CA ALA A 80 -20.38 17.83 -13.86
C ALA A 80 -19.27 17.09 -14.64
N LYS A 81 -18.86 15.89 -14.17
CA LYS A 81 -17.85 15.07 -14.86
C LYS A 81 -18.34 14.50 -16.19
N ALA A 82 -19.62 14.22 -16.33
CA ALA A 82 -20.19 13.75 -17.61
C ALA A 82 -20.03 14.77 -18.75
N GLY A 83 -20.08 16.07 -18.45
CA GLY A 83 -19.84 17.16 -19.41
C GLY A 83 -18.36 17.49 -19.61
N ALA A 84 -17.48 17.04 -18.73
CA ALA A 84 -16.08 17.43 -18.74
C ALA A 84 -15.30 16.85 -19.93
N VAL A 85 -14.32 17.64 -20.43
CA VAL A 85 -13.50 17.31 -21.59
C VAL A 85 -12.02 17.20 -21.23
N TYR A 86 -11.58 17.93 -20.21
CA TYR A 86 -10.19 18.02 -19.82
C TYR A 86 -9.92 17.37 -18.47
N ALA A 87 -8.66 16.96 -18.25
CA ALA A 87 -8.21 16.29 -17.03
C ALA A 87 -8.53 17.09 -15.75
N GLU A 88 -8.38 18.42 -15.79
CA GLU A 88 -8.63 19.29 -14.64
C GLU A 88 -10.10 19.30 -14.17
N ASP A 89 -11.04 19.07 -15.09
CA ASP A 89 -12.47 19.00 -14.78
C ASP A 89 -12.91 17.58 -14.37
N LEU A 90 -12.16 16.55 -14.84
CA LEU A 90 -12.43 15.14 -14.57
C LEU A 90 -11.80 14.67 -13.26
N MET A 91 -10.62 15.20 -12.90
CA MET A 91 -9.82 14.73 -11.77
C MET A 91 -10.51 14.86 -10.42
N SER A 92 -10.11 14.03 -9.49
CA SER A 92 -10.34 14.23 -8.07
C SER A 92 -9.20 15.09 -7.50
N SER A 93 -9.53 16.22 -6.89
CA SER A 93 -8.58 17.21 -6.35
C SER A 93 -9.01 17.61 -4.93
N PRO A 94 -8.05 17.90 -4.00
CA PRO A 94 -6.62 17.72 -4.16
C PRO A 94 -6.21 16.25 -4.24
N ALA A 95 -5.08 15.96 -4.90
CA ALA A 95 -4.53 14.61 -4.96
C ALA A 95 -4.17 14.08 -3.56
N VAL A 96 -4.47 12.83 -3.30
CA VAL A 96 -3.94 12.10 -2.14
C VAL A 96 -2.57 11.55 -2.53
N THR A 97 -1.52 12.02 -1.88
CA THR A 97 -0.12 11.71 -2.20
C THR A 97 0.59 11.04 -1.03
N VAL A 98 1.80 10.53 -1.27
CA VAL A 98 2.70 9.98 -0.26
C VAL A 98 4.14 10.36 -0.62
N HIS A 99 5.05 10.38 0.36
CA HIS A 99 6.48 10.56 0.13
C HIS A 99 7.19 9.21 -0.02
N ALA A 100 8.34 9.21 -0.70
CA ALA A 100 9.11 8.01 -1.00
C ALA A 100 9.64 7.29 0.25
N ASP A 101 9.91 8.03 1.32
CA ASP A 101 10.40 7.54 2.62
C ASP A 101 9.29 7.05 3.58
N ALA A 102 8.02 7.25 3.21
CA ALA A 102 6.90 6.73 3.99
C ALA A 102 6.93 5.20 4.05
N SER A 103 6.51 4.62 5.18
CA SER A 103 6.41 3.17 5.30
C SER A 103 5.28 2.59 4.45
N ILE A 104 5.44 1.33 4.03
CA ILE A 104 4.39 0.57 3.30
C ILE A 104 3.08 0.55 4.10
N ALA A 105 3.16 0.37 5.42
CA ALA A 105 2.00 0.38 6.30
C ALA A 105 1.28 1.73 6.34
N GLU A 106 2.02 2.83 6.22
CA GLU A 106 1.44 4.17 6.12
C GLU A 106 0.71 4.37 4.79
N ALA A 107 1.36 4.03 3.66
CA ALA A 107 0.75 4.08 2.34
C ALA A 107 -0.53 3.23 2.27
N ALA A 108 -0.51 2.00 2.83
CA ALA A 108 -1.67 1.13 2.91
C ALA A 108 -2.83 1.76 3.70
N ARG A 109 -2.54 2.39 4.86
CA ARG A 109 -3.54 3.10 5.66
C ARG A 109 -4.14 4.30 4.92
N ILE A 110 -3.31 5.06 4.20
CA ILE A 110 -3.78 6.18 3.37
C ILE A 110 -4.73 5.66 2.30
N MET A 111 -4.34 4.63 1.54
CA MET A 111 -5.17 4.04 0.49
C MET A 111 -6.51 3.52 1.04
N ALA A 112 -6.49 2.86 2.20
CA ALA A 112 -7.71 2.34 2.83
C ALA A 112 -8.65 3.47 3.29
N ARG A 113 -8.13 4.47 4.02
CA ARG A 113 -8.93 5.58 4.57
C ARG A 113 -9.48 6.50 3.49
N ARG A 114 -8.73 6.72 2.41
CA ARG A 114 -9.10 7.60 1.30
C ARG A 114 -9.81 6.86 0.16
N HIS A 115 -10.00 5.54 0.29
CA HIS A 115 -10.62 4.68 -0.72
C HIS A 115 -9.96 4.77 -2.10
N VAL A 116 -8.64 5.01 -2.15
CA VAL A 116 -7.86 5.08 -3.38
C VAL A 116 -7.07 3.80 -3.63
N LYS A 117 -6.79 3.49 -4.88
CA LYS A 117 -6.04 2.28 -5.29
C LYS A 117 -4.58 2.57 -5.59
N ARG A 118 -4.22 3.84 -5.78
CA ARG A 118 -2.88 4.33 -6.13
C ARG A 118 -2.63 5.66 -5.44
N LEU A 119 -1.36 5.94 -5.19
CA LEU A 119 -0.90 7.23 -4.66
C LEU A 119 0.22 7.74 -5.55
N PRO A 120 0.15 8.98 -6.06
CA PRO A 120 1.32 9.66 -6.55
C PRO A 120 2.35 9.77 -5.42
N VAL A 121 3.60 9.41 -5.71
CA VAL A 121 4.74 9.64 -4.83
C VAL A 121 5.35 10.98 -5.21
N VAL A 122 5.45 11.87 -4.26
CA VAL A 122 5.90 13.25 -4.49
C VAL A 122 7.07 13.61 -3.59
N ASP A 123 7.88 14.54 -4.05
CA ASP A 123 8.94 15.17 -3.26
C ASP A 123 8.39 16.24 -2.29
N GLY A 124 9.29 16.90 -1.55
CA GLY A 124 8.94 17.97 -0.61
C GLY A 124 8.33 19.23 -1.26
N LEU A 125 8.40 19.36 -2.59
CA LEU A 125 7.79 20.45 -3.36
C LEU A 125 6.45 20.06 -3.99
N GLY A 126 6.04 18.81 -3.86
CA GLY A 126 4.83 18.26 -4.47
C GLY A 126 4.98 17.88 -5.93
N LEU A 127 6.23 17.73 -6.41
CA LEU A 127 6.53 17.26 -7.77
C LEU A 127 6.42 15.74 -7.83
N LEU A 128 5.90 15.22 -8.93
CA LEU A 128 5.73 13.79 -9.13
C LEU A 128 7.08 13.10 -9.28
N GLU A 129 7.40 12.17 -8.40
CA GLU A 129 8.53 11.27 -8.55
C GLU A 129 8.11 9.95 -9.18
N ARG A 130 7.10 9.29 -8.62
CA ARG A 130 6.65 7.95 -9.00
C ARG A 130 5.16 7.76 -8.68
N VAL A 131 4.70 6.52 -8.83
CA VAL A 131 3.36 6.07 -8.40
C VAL A 131 3.50 4.77 -7.64
N VAL A 132 2.77 4.61 -6.55
CA VAL A 132 2.63 3.36 -5.82
C VAL A 132 1.17 2.90 -5.83
N SER A 133 0.94 1.63 -6.07
CA SER A 133 -0.38 1.00 -6.11
C SER A 133 -0.55 -0.03 -4.98
N ARG A 134 -1.79 -0.51 -4.75
CA ARG A 134 -2.05 -1.60 -3.80
C ARG A 134 -1.25 -2.87 -4.13
N SER A 135 -1.13 -3.20 -5.42
CA SER A 135 -0.34 -4.36 -5.86
C SER A 135 1.16 -4.20 -5.56
N ASP A 136 1.68 -2.96 -5.61
CA ASP A 136 3.08 -2.71 -5.25
C ASP A 136 3.31 -2.93 -3.76
N LEU A 137 2.39 -2.49 -2.90
CA LEU A 137 2.47 -2.71 -1.46
C LEU A 137 2.42 -4.20 -1.10
N LEU A 138 1.75 -5.03 -1.90
CA LEU A 138 1.66 -6.47 -1.66
C LEU A 138 2.95 -7.22 -2.02
N LYS A 139 3.90 -6.59 -2.71
CA LYS A 139 5.19 -7.24 -3.05
C LYS A 139 5.98 -7.69 -1.83
N VAL A 140 5.77 -7.06 -0.66
CA VAL A 140 6.43 -7.48 0.59
C VAL A 140 6.06 -8.91 1.01
N PHE A 141 4.87 -9.40 0.62
CA PHE A 141 4.44 -10.76 0.88
C PHE A 141 5.03 -11.80 -0.10
N LEU A 142 5.85 -11.35 -1.07
CA LEU A 142 6.61 -12.21 -1.97
C LEU A 142 8.02 -12.48 -1.44
N ARG A 143 8.36 -12.00 -0.23
CA ARG A 143 9.63 -12.35 0.44
C ARG A 143 9.68 -13.84 0.69
N SER A 144 10.89 -14.40 0.60
CA SER A 144 11.07 -15.82 0.89
C SER A 144 10.88 -16.12 2.38
N ASP A 145 10.35 -17.29 2.69
CA ASP A 145 10.21 -17.76 4.08
C ASP A 145 11.57 -17.85 4.78
N GLU A 146 12.63 -18.18 4.03
CA GLU A 146 14.00 -18.22 4.54
C GLU A 146 14.51 -16.86 4.98
N ASP A 147 14.28 -15.79 4.20
CA ASP A 147 14.66 -14.42 4.53
C ASP A 147 13.91 -13.92 5.76
N MET A 148 12.61 -14.21 5.85
CA MET A 148 11.80 -13.87 7.01
C MET A 148 12.28 -14.60 8.26
N ALA A 149 12.55 -15.90 8.15
CA ALA A 149 13.08 -16.68 9.27
C ALA A 149 14.46 -16.17 9.71
N ALA A 150 15.33 -15.82 8.78
CA ALA A 150 16.65 -15.26 9.06
C ALA A 150 16.54 -13.90 9.77
N GLU A 151 15.65 -13.03 9.31
CA GLU A 151 15.41 -11.74 9.95
C GLU A 151 14.87 -11.91 11.39
N ILE A 152 13.90 -12.79 11.61
CA ILE A 152 13.36 -13.06 12.94
C ILE A 152 14.47 -13.58 13.88
N ARG A 153 15.32 -14.51 13.41
CA ARG A 153 16.44 -15.04 14.18
C ARG A 153 17.45 -13.97 14.55
N THR A 154 17.70 -13.00 13.69
CA THR A 154 18.73 -11.99 13.88
C THR A 154 18.23 -10.71 14.56
N THR A 155 16.95 -10.39 14.47
CA THR A 155 16.41 -9.12 14.98
C THR A 155 15.42 -9.29 16.13
N VAL A 156 14.59 -10.34 16.10
CA VAL A 156 13.53 -10.56 17.09
C VAL A 156 14.00 -11.45 18.23
N LEU A 157 14.53 -12.65 17.93
CA LEU A 157 14.94 -13.60 18.96
C LEU A 157 16.04 -13.07 19.90
N PRO A 158 17.04 -12.28 19.46
CA PRO A 158 18.05 -11.72 20.35
C PRO A 158 17.51 -10.72 21.37
N THR A 159 16.28 -10.25 21.22
CA THR A 159 15.63 -9.39 22.23
C THR A 159 15.13 -10.18 23.43
N LEU A 160 15.08 -11.51 23.34
CA LEU A 160 14.69 -12.40 24.41
C LEU A 160 15.85 -12.63 25.41
N PRO A 161 15.54 -12.93 26.67
CA PRO A 161 16.57 -13.33 27.65
C PRO A 161 17.32 -14.59 27.19
N ALA A 162 18.58 -14.71 27.56
CA ALA A 162 19.44 -15.85 27.24
C ALA A 162 18.89 -17.21 27.77
N THR A 163 17.93 -17.19 28.69
CA THR A 163 17.25 -18.38 29.22
C THR A 163 16.11 -18.87 28.31
N ALA A 164 15.71 -18.09 27.32
CA ALA A 164 14.70 -18.50 26.33
C ALA A 164 15.37 -19.38 25.27
N ARG A 165 14.73 -20.49 24.92
CA ARG A 165 15.12 -21.40 23.83
C ARG A 165 14.00 -21.41 22.82
N VAL A 166 13.96 -20.41 21.96
CA VAL A 166 12.94 -20.25 20.94
C VAL A 166 13.58 -20.42 19.58
N ASP A 167 13.00 -21.28 18.76
CA ASP A 167 13.33 -21.44 17.35
C ASP A 167 12.17 -20.96 16.48
N VAL A 168 12.45 -20.68 15.21
CA VAL A 168 11.51 -20.15 14.25
C VAL A 168 11.53 -20.97 12.96
N ALA A 169 10.33 -21.37 12.52
CA ALA A 169 10.07 -21.88 11.19
C ALA A 169 9.06 -20.97 10.50
N VAL A 170 9.19 -20.81 9.20
CA VAL A 170 8.26 -20.04 8.36
C VAL A 170 7.83 -20.91 7.20
N GLU A 171 6.52 -20.93 6.92
CA GLU A 171 5.91 -21.65 5.81
C GLU A 171 4.75 -20.82 5.26
N ASP A 172 4.80 -20.44 3.98
CA ASP A 172 3.82 -19.57 3.31
C ASP A 172 3.55 -18.26 4.09
N GLY A 173 4.61 -17.65 4.65
CA GLY A 173 4.51 -16.45 5.46
C GLY A 173 3.93 -16.64 6.88
N VAL A 174 3.58 -17.89 7.24
CA VAL A 174 3.11 -18.23 8.59
C VAL A 174 4.30 -18.60 9.47
N VAL A 175 4.56 -17.78 10.49
CA VAL A 175 5.67 -17.98 11.43
C VAL A 175 5.23 -18.92 12.55
N THR A 176 5.94 -20.01 12.74
CA THR A 176 5.77 -20.91 13.88
C THR A 176 6.94 -20.71 14.85
N LEU A 177 6.64 -20.28 16.08
CA LEU A 177 7.59 -20.15 17.17
C LEU A 177 7.49 -21.37 18.06
N VAL A 178 8.56 -22.13 18.14
CA VAL A 178 8.62 -23.38 18.92
C VAL A 178 9.72 -23.31 19.99
N GLY A 179 9.55 -24.05 21.10
CA GLY A 179 10.58 -24.18 22.11
C GLY A 179 10.13 -23.87 23.54
N GLU A 180 10.99 -23.21 24.33
CA GLU A 180 10.76 -22.94 25.73
C GLU A 180 10.90 -21.46 26.03
N LEU A 181 9.88 -20.91 26.69
CA LEU A 181 9.89 -19.55 27.20
C LEU A 181 9.45 -19.56 28.67
N ARG A 182 10.41 -19.27 29.57
CA ARG A 182 10.14 -19.28 31.03
C ARG A 182 9.16 -18.17 31.43
N ASP A 183 9.38 -16.96 30.90
CA ASP A 183 8.54 -15.82 31.22
C ASP A 183 7.46 -15.64 30.14
N ARG A 184 6.26 -16.09 30.45
CA ARG A 184 5.10 -15.94 29.57
C ARG A 184 4.65 -14.49 29.37
N ALA A 185 5.06 -13.56 30.23
CA ALA A 185 4.77 -12.14 30.04
C ALA A 185 5.47 -11.56 28.78
N LEU A 186 6.49 -12.24 28.27
CA LEU A 186 7.17 -11.85 27.04
C LEU A 186 6.44 -12.27 25.75
N LEU A 187 5.44 -13.19 25.83
CA LEU A 187 4.70 -13.65 24.65
C LEU A 187 4.05 -12.54 23.82
N PRO A 188 3.35 -11.56 24.42
CA PRO A 188 2.74 -10.47 23.65
C PRO A 188 3.81 -9.60 22.94
N LEU A 189 4.96 -9.38 23.58
CA LEU A 189 6.05 -8.62 22.99
C LEU A 189 6.67 -9.38 21.83
N LEU A 190 6.97 -10.67 22.01
CA LEU A 190 7.51 -11.54 20.97
C LEU A 190 6.57 -11.62 19.76
N ALA A 191 5.27 -11.87 20.00
CA ALA A 191 4.27 -11.92 18.93
C ALA A 191 4.16 -10.59 18.20
N ARG A 192 4.21 -9.46 18.92
CA ARG A 192 4.18 -8.13 18.31
C ARG A 192 5.43 -7.86 17.46
N ALA A 193 6.60 -8.19 17.97
CA ALA A 193 7.86 -8.00 17.25
C ALA A 193 7.92 -8.89 15.99
N THR A 194 7.46 -10.15 16.10
CA THR A 194 7.39 -11.05 14.94
C THR A 194 6.39 -10.56 13.88
N ARG A 195 5.21 -10.03 14.28
CA ARG A 195 4.25 -9.43 13.35
C ARG A 195 4.76 -8.16 12.67
N ALA A 196 5.73 -7.49 13.26
CA ALA A 196 6.34 -6.30 12.67
C ALA A 196 7.33 -6.64 11.54
N VAL A 197 7.75 -7.90 11.42
CA VAL A 197 8.56 -8.36 10.30
C VAL A 197 7.69 -8.42 9.05
N GLU A 198 8.13 -7.74 8.01
CA GLU A 198 7.38 -7.63 6.77
C GLU A 198 7.33 -8.95 6.01
N GLY A 199 6.15 -9.23 5.44
CA GLY A 199 5.87 -10.52 4.77
C GLY A 199 5.21 -11.53 5.71
N VAL A 200 5.24 -11.34 7.02
CA VAL A 200 4.57 -12.24 7.97
C VAL A 200 3.04 -12.10 7.84
N VAL A 201 2.41 -13.23 7.50
CA VAL A 201 0.95 -13.32 7.29
C VAL A 201 0.25 -13.68 8.60
N ASP A 202 0.79 -14.64 9.37
CA ASP A 202 0.24 -15.06 10.66
C ASP A 202 1.34 -15.65 11.55
N ILE A 203 1.02 -15.84 12.85
CA ILE A 203 1.93 -16.39 13.85
C ILE A 203 1.27 -17.52 14.63
N ARG A 204 1.91 -18.66 14.68
CA ARG A 204 1.58 -19.79 15.55
C ARG A 204 2.61 -19.86 16.67
N VAL A 205 2.15 -20.08 17.90
CA VAL A 205 3.01 -20.13 19.07
C VAL A 205 2.84 -21.50 19.74
N ASP A 206 3.90 -22.30 19.70
CA ASP A 206 4.01 -23.59 20.41
C ASP A 206 5.19 -23.51 21.39
N LEU A 207 5.03 -22.66 22.41
CA LEU A 207 6.07 -22.43 23.43
C LEU A 207 5.64 -23.06 24.76
N ARG A 208 6.49 -23.93 25.30
CA ARG A 208 6.31 -24.62 26.59
C ARG A 208 6.91 -23.81 27.74
N SER A 209 6.30 -23.90 28.90
CA SER A 209 6.91 -23.41 30.14
C SER A 209 7.64 -24.58 30.82
N PRO A 210 8.89 -24.42 31.26
CA PRO A 210 9.64 -25.49 31.91
C PRO A 210 8.99 -25.98 33.21
N GLU A 211 8.08 -25.22 33.81
CA GLU A 211 7.34 -25.63 35.02
C GLU A 211 6.27 -26.71 34.80
N ALA A 212 5.93 -27.01 33.54
CA ALA A 212 4.92 -28.03 33.21
C ALA A 212 5.48 -29.46 33.22
N ILE A 213 6.79 -29.67 33.41
CA ILE A 213 7.44 -31.00 33.39
C ILE A 213 7.70 -31.54 34.80
N ALA A 214 7.46 -30.76 35.86
CA ALA A 214 7.72 -31.14 37.26
C ALA A 214 6.46 -31.61 38.03
N ARG A 215 5.53 -32.32 37.33
CA ARG A 215 4.44 -33.05 37.99
C ARG A 215 4.25 -34.43 37.40
#